data_544c677321a363960ba11d40d37ab794
#
_entry.id   544c677321a363960ba11d40d37ab794
#
_cell.length_a   1.000
_cell.length_b   1.000
_cell.length_c   1.000
_cell.angle_alpha   90.00
_cell.angle_beta   90.00
_cell.angle_gamma   90.00
#
_symmetry.space_group_name_H-M   'P 1'
#
loop_
_entity.id
_entity.type
_entity.pdbx_description
1 polymer ?
#
loop_
_entity_poly.entity_id
_entity_poly.type
_entity_poly.pdbx_seq_one_letter_code
_entity_poly.pdbx_strand_id
1 'polypeptide(L)'
;MSEASNLSVYAGRASGLIGKQIAGYRVERMIGRGGMAVVYCAKDLRLDRTVALKLIAPERARDETFRRRFTHESRVAASIDHPHIVPIFEAGETDGVLYIAMRYVSGLDLRALLDREGPLPVATALRIAAQVASALDAAHDHDLVHRDVKPGNILVAAGTDSEHPEHIYLTDFGLTKKALALTGFTTDGEFVGTLDYMAPEQISGRPVDGRCDLYSLACVVYETLAGGPPFQREEDAALLWAHQYDPPPPLTERRPGIAPAAADVLTKALSKVPEDRYGSCLEFVAALRIATGGGTGAHAGPPPREDSRPPGVPGDSVPPREPPVWARPVFYGLPGGP
;
A
#
# COMPACT_ATOMS: atom_id res chain seq x y z
N MET A 1 -41.64 10.53 -0.09
CA MET A 1 -40.37 10.79 0.62
C MET A 1 -39.36 9.84 -0.01
N SER A 2 -38.42 10.38 -0.78
CA SER A 2 -37.53 9.67 -1.69
C SER A 2 -36.48 8.86 -0.92
N GLU A 3 -36.15 7.66 -1.41
CA GLU A 3 -35.02 6.81 -0.93
C GLU A 3 -33.69 7.56 -0.86
N ALA A 4 -33.52 8.63 -1.62
CA ALA A 4 -32.35 9.51 -1.63
C ALA A 4 -32.01 10.13 -0.26
N SER A 5 -33.01 10.48 0.55
CA SER A 5 -32.78 11.02 1.90
C SER A 5 -32.19 10.01 2.87
N ASN A 6 -32.20 8.72 2.55
CA ASN A 6 -31.72 7.66 3.42
C ASN A 6 -30.21 7.36 3.24
N LEU A 7 -29.63 7.50 2.03
CA LEU A 7 -28.24 7.10 1.79
C LEU A 7 -27.22 7.96 2.58
N SER A 8 -27.44 9.27 2.69
CA SER A 8 -26.55 10.16 3.47
C SER A 8 -26.58 9.88 4.97
N VAL A 9 -27.72 9.44 5.52
CA VAL A 9 -27.89 9.04 6.92
C VAL A 9 -27.24 7.68 7.21
N TYR A 10 -27.23 6.78 6.19
CA TYR A 10 -26.65 5.44 6.31
C TYR A 10 -25.13 5.39 6.17
N ALA A 11 -24.50 6.36 5.49
CA ALA A 11 -23.04 6.43 5.44
C ALA A 11 -22.40 6.62 6.83
N GLY A 12 -23.13 7.19 7.81
CA GLY A 12 -22.75 7.22 9.23
C GLY A 12 -22.91 5.86 9.94
N ARG A 13 -23.71 4.93 9.40
CA ARG A 13 -23.92 3.57 9.95
C ARG A 13 -23.48 2.53 8.91
N ALA A 14 -22.19 2.23 8.88
CA ALA A 14 -21.56 1.37 7.89
C ALA A 14 -22.28 0.02 7.65
N SER A 15 -22.90 -0.58 8.67
CA SER A 15 -23.68 -1.82 8.55
C SER A 15 -25.05 -1.67 7.86
N GLY A 16 -25.58 -0.44 7.78
CA GLY A 16 -26.92 -0.18 7.22
C GLY A 16 -27.00 -0.24 5.68
N LEU A 17 -25.86 -0.39 4.99
CA LEU A 17 -25.79 -0.45 3.54
C LEU A 17 -25.72 -1.89 3.00
N ILE A 18 -25.45 -2.89 3.84
CA ILE A 18 -25.37 -4.29 3.42
C ILE A 18 -26.71 -4.74 2.82
N GLY A 19 -26.66 -5.36 1.65
CA GLY A 19 -27.83 -5.80 0.86
C GLY A 19 -28.45 -4.71 -0.03
N LYS A 20 -28.07 -3.43 0.12
CA LYS A 20 -28.58 -2.33 -0.70
C LYS A 20 -27.81 -2.22 -2.02
N GLN A 21 -28.46 -1.57 -2.98
CA GLN A 21 -27.87 -1.25 -4.29
C GLN A 21 -27.46 0.23 -4.31
N ILE A 22 -26.21 0.51 -4.72
CA ILE A 22 -25.66 1.85 -4.88
C ILE A 22 -25.02 1.91 -6.28
N ALA A 23 -25.44 2.81 -7.13
CA ALA A 23 -24.91 3.01 -8.50
C ALA A 23 -24.79 1.73 -9.34
N GLY A 24 -25.69 0.75 -9.16
CA GLY A 24 -25.63 -0.54 -9.86
C GLY A 24 -24.78 -1.62 -9.18
N TYR A 25 -24.22 -1.34 -7.99
CA TYR A 25 -23.45 -2.26 -7.19
C TYR A 25 -24.26 -2.71 -5.97
N ARG A 26 -24.42 -4.02 -5.76
CA ARG A 26 -25.05 -4.57 -4.54
C ARG A 26 -23.98 -4.74 -3.47
N VAL A 27 -24.13 -4.03 -2.35
CA VAL A 27 -23.22 -4.09 -1.21
C VAL A 27 -23.37 -5.44 -0.49
N GLU A 28 -22.28 -6.18 -0.32
CA GLU A 28 -22.31 -7.51 0.28
C GLU A 28 -21.74 -7.51 1.70
N ARG A 29 -20.57 -6.90 1.90
CA ARG A 29 -19.94 -6.81 3.22
C ARG A 29 -18.96 -5.65 3.27
N MET A 30 -18.73 -5.10 4.45
CA MET A 30 -17.68 -4.12 4.71
C MET A 30 -16.31 -4.82 4.72
N ILE A 31 -15.31 -4.23 4.08
CA ILE A 31 -13.93 -4.73 4.02
C ILE A 31 -12.91 -3.74 4.58
N GLY A 32 -13.28 -2.47 4.73
CA GLY A 32 -12.41 -1.45 5.31
C GLY A 32 -13.21 -0.24 5.77
N ARG A 33 -12.72 0.43 6.82
CA ARG A 33 -13.28 1.70 7.30
C ARG A 33 -12.15 2.62 7.70
N GLY A 34 -12.17 3.85 7.18
CA GLY A 34 -11.29 4.93 7.56
C GLY A 34 -12.08 6.20 7.92
N GLY A 35 -11.39 7.23 8.40
CA GLY A 35 -12.04 8.48 8.79
C GLY A 35 -12.76 9.24 7.66
N MET A 36 -12.44 8.95 6.40
CA MET A 36 -12.99 9.67 5.23
C MET A 36 -13.79 8.82 4.28
N ALA A 37 -13.75 7.50 4.41
CA ALA A 37 -14.41 6.57 3.50
C ALA A 37 -14.65 5.22 4.15
N VAL A 38 -15.63 4.50 3.61
CA VAL A 38 -15.88 3.09 3.92
C VAL A 38 -15.74 2.28 2.63
N VAL A 39 -15.08 1.14 2.70
CA VAL A 39 -14.88 0.25 1.56
C VAL A 39 -15.69 -1.03 1.77
N TYR A 40 -16.44 -1.39 0.76
CA TYR A 40 -17.27 -2.61 0.73
C TYR A 40 -16.81 -3.56 -0.37
N CYS A 41 -16.91 -4.85 -0.11
CA CYS A 41 -17.03 -5.83 -1.16
C CYS A 41 -18.45 -5.74 -1.70
N ALA A 42 -18.59 -5.59 -3.02
CA ALA A 42 -19.88 -5.43 -3.68
C ALA A 42 -19.92 -6.21 -5.00
N LYS A 43 -21.13 -6.54 -5.44
CA LYS A 43 -21.39 -7.19 -6.72
C LYS A 43 -21.81 -6.15 -7.76
N ASP A 44 -21.04 -6.00 -8.82
CA ASP A 44 -21.44 -5.27 -10.02
C ASP A 44 -22.55 -6.05 -10.73
N LEU A 45 -23.78 -5.54 -10.68
CA LEU A 45 -24.96 -6.24 -11.20
C LEU A 45 -25.03 -6.23 -12.74
N ARG A 46 -24.26 -5.36 -13.42
CA ARG A 46 -24.22 -5.24 -14.88
C ARG A 46 -23.28 -6.27 -15.50
N LEU A 47 -22.12 -6.50 -14.84
CA LEU A 47 -21.05 -7.35 -15.35
C LEU A 47 -20.86 -8.64 -14.54
N ASP A 48 -21.73 -8.87 -13.56
CA ASP A 48 -21.71 -10.06 -12.67
C ASP A 48 -20.34 -10.35 -12.03
N ARG A 49 -19.60 -9.31 -11.62
CA ARG A 49 -18.28 -9.42 -11.02
C ARG A 49 -18.22 -8.83 -9.62
N THR A 50 -17.29 -9.32 -8.79
CA THR A 50 -16.99 -8.75 -7.48
C THR A 50 -16.08 -7.54 -7.63
N VAL A 51 -16.39 -6.45 -6.90
CA VAL A 51 -15.62 -5.20 -6.87
C VAL A 51 -15.38 -4.74 -5.44
N ALA A 52 -14.39 -3.89 -5.23
CA ALA A 52 -14.27 -3.07 -4.04
C ALA A 52 -14.98 -1.74 -4.32
N LEU A 53 -15.99 -1.42 -3.53
CA LEU A 53 -16.77 -0.18 -3.64
C LEU A 53 -16.41 0.74 -2.47
N LYS A 54 -15.68 1.81 -2.76
CA LYS A 54 -15.31 2.83 -1.79
C LYS A 54 -16.32 3.96 -1.82
N LEU A 55 -16.94 4.23 -0.68
CA LEU A 55 -17.90 5.32 -0.50
C LEU A 55 -17.24 6.41 0.34
N ILE A 56 -17.29 7.64 -0.16
CA ILE A 56 -16.72 8.80 0.53
C ILE A 56 -17.72 9.34 1.55
N ALA A 57 -17.21 9.77 2.70
CA ALA A 57 -18.02 10.33 3.77
C ALA A 57 -18.83 11.55 3.29
N PRO A 58 -20.14 11.63 3.60
CA PRO A 58 -21.04 12.66 3.09
C PRO A 58 -20.61 14.09 3.41
N GLU A 59 -19.92 14.28 4.55
CA GLU A 59 -19.40 15.58 4.99
C GLU A 59 -18.40 16.14 3.99
N ARG A 60 -17.61 15.27 3.36
CA ARG A 60 -16.63 15.62 2.31
C ARG A 60 -17.30 15.86 0.96
N ALA A 61 -18.34 15.09 0.64
CA ALA A 61 -19.08 15.24 -0.60
C ALA A 61 -19.80 16.59 -0.71
N ARG A 62 -19.99 17.33 0.38
CA ARG A 62 -20.58 18.69 0.39
C ARG A 62 -19.62 19.78 -0.05
N ASP A 63 -18.32 19.58 0.04
CA ASP A 63 -17.30 20.54 -0.38
C ASP A 63 -17.09 20.45 -1.88
N GLU A 64 -17.47 21.50 -2.61
CA GLU A 64 -17.36 21.58 -4.07
C GLU A 64 -15.89 21.50 -4.54
N THR A 65 -14.95 22.05 -3.76
CA THR A 65 -13.52 21.98 -4.08
C THR A 65 -13.02 20.55 -3.95
N PHE A 66 -13.49 19.83 -2.92
CA PHE A 66 -13.21 18.41 -2.75
C PHE A 66 -13.79 17.59 -3.91
N ARG A 67 -15.04 17.82 -4.33
CA ARG A 67 -15.70 17.11 -5.44
C ARG A 67 -14.95 17.25 -6.76
N ARG A 68 -14.53 18.46 -7.10
CA ARG A 68 -13.76 18.73 -8.33
C ARG A 68 -12.41 18.00 -8.32
N ARG A 69 -11.71 18.02 -7.19
CA ARG A 69 -10.44 17.30 -7.03
C ARG A 69 -10.64 15.80 -7.10
N PHE A 70 -11.62 15.28 -6.37
CA PHE A 70 -11.99 13.86 -6.41
C PHE A 70 -12.22 13.37 -7.83
N THR A 71 -13.03 14.12 -8.59
CA THR A 71 -13.35 13.76 -9.99
C THR A 71 -12.09 13.81 -10.87
N HIS A 72 -11.25 14.82 -10.71
CA HIS A 72 -10.03 14.96 -11.49
C HIS A 72 -9.01 13.85 -11.15
N GLU A 73 -8.67 13.69 -9.89
CA GLU A 73 -7.68 12.71 -9.43
C GLU A 73 -8.14 11.27 -9.71
N SER A 74 -9.45 10.98 -9.55
CA SER A 74 -10.01 9.67 -9.93
C SER A 74 -9.86 9.37 -11.42
N ARG A 75 -10.04 10.38 -12.30
CA ARG A 75 -9.83 10.21 -13.75
C ARG A 75 -8.37 9.93 -14.09
N VAL A 76 -7.43 10.68 -13.48
CA VAL A 76 -6.01 10.45 -13.69
C VAL A 76 -5.63 9.05 -13.21
N ALA A 77 -6.02 8.67 -11.98
CA ALA A 77 -5.74 7.34 -11.46
C ALA A 77 -6.35 6.22 -12.31
N ALA A 78 -7.56 6.41 -12.86
CA ALA A 78 -8.21 5.45 -13.75
C ALA A 78 -7.54 5.33 -15.13
N SER A 79 -6.77 6.34 -15.57
CA SER A 79 -6.05 6.30 -16.84
C SER A 79 -4.71 5.58 -16.79
N ILE A 80 -4.21 5.28 -15.59
CA ILE A 80 -2.92 4.61 -15.41
C ILE A 80 -3.14 3.10 -15.54
N ASP A 81 -2.60 2.50 -16.61
CA ASP A 81 -2.58 1.06 -16.80
C ASP A 81 -1.23 0.51 -16.32
N HIS A 82 -1.22 -0.07 -15.11
CA HIS A 82 -0.02 -0.61 -14.49
C HIS A 82 -0.33 -1.87 -13.67
N PRO A 83 0.48 -2.95 -13.76
CA PRO A 83 0.20 -4.22 -13.11
C PRO A 83 0.11 -4.13 -11.58
N HIS A 84 0.76 -3.16 -10.97
CA HIS A 84 0.83 -2.97 -9.51
C HIS A 84 -0.01 -1.79 -9.00
N ILE A 85 -0.92 -1.25 -9.81
CA ILE A 85 -1.93 -0.27 -9.39
C ILE A 85 -3.30 -0.95 -9.44
N VAL A 86 -4.13 -0.74 -8.40
CA VAL A 86 -5.51 -1.27 -8.42
C VAL A 86 -6.30 -0.60 -9.53
N PRO A 87 -6.81 -1.33 -10.55
CA PRO A 87 -7.62 -0.76 -11.62
C PRO A 87 -8.92 -0.16 -11.07
N ILE A 88 -9.19 1.09 -11.41
CA ILE A 88 -10.46 1.77 -11.17
C ILE A 88 -11.38 1.48 -12.35
N PHE A 89 -12.59 0.98 -12.08
CA PHE A 89 -13.59 0.68 -13.10
C PHE A 89 -14.56 1.82 -13.32
N GLU A 90 -14.90 2.53 -12.25
CA GLU A 90 -15.86 3.62 -12.29
C GLU A 90 -15.63 4.53 -11.07
N ALA A 91 -15.78 5.84 -11.28
CA ALA A 91 -15.87 6.82 -10.20
C ALA A 91 -17.02 7.77 -10.52
N GLY A 92 -17.84 8.09 -9.53
CA GLY A 92 -19.03 8.89 -9.77
C GLY A 92 -19.71 9.36 -8.49
N GLU A 93 -20.94 9.83 -8.68
CA GLU A 93 -21.82 10.26 -7.63
C GLU A 93 -23.21 9.68 -7.85
N THR A 94 -23.84 9.21 -6.79
CA THR A 94 -25.23 8.80 -6.75
C THR A 94 -25.87 9.26 -5.44
N ASP A 95 -27.04 9.90 -5.51
CA ASP A 95 -27.78 10.40 -4.34
C ASP A 95 -26.93 11.24 -3.35
N GLY A 96 -26.00 12.05 -3.89
CA GLY A 96 -25.10 12.89 -3.09
C GLY A 96 -23.94 12.13 -2.42
N VAL A 97 -23.74 10.85 -2.75
CA VAL A 97 -22.63 10.02 -2.27
C VAL A 97 -21.61 9.83 -3.39
N LEU A 98 -20.38 10.26 -3.16
CA LEU A 98 -19.23 9.99 -4.05
C LEU A 98 -18.76 8.56 -3.85
N TYR A 99 -18.49 7.85 -4.96
CA TYR A 99 -18.02 6.47 -4.93
C TYR A 99 -16.92 6.19 -5.94
N ILE A 100 -16.12 5.17 -5.64
CA ILE A 100 -15.17 4.55 -6.57
C ILE A 100 -15.41 3.06 -6.55
N ALA A 101 -15.63 2.46 -7.71
CA ALA A 101 -15.66 1.02 -7.94
C ALA A 101 -14.33 0.60 -8.56
N MET A 102 -13.63 -0.32 -7.91
CA MET A 102 -12.29 -0.76 -8.31
C MET A 102 -12.16 -2.29 -8.20
N ARG A 103 -11.07 -2.85 -8.72
CA ARG A 103 -10.81 -4.28 -8.60
C ARG A 103 -10.82 -4.70 -7.13
N TYR A 104 -11.61 -5.73 -6.83
CA TYR A 104 -11.49 -6.46 -5.56
C TYR A 104 -10.24 -7.35 -5.63
N VAL A 105 -9.29 -7.10 -4.73
CA VAL A 105 -8.07 -7.90 -4.58
C VAL A 105 -8.29 -8.88 -3.43
N SER A 106 -8.20 -10.18 -3.72
CA SER A 106 -8.24 -11.22 -2.69
C SER A 106 -6.84 -11.36 -2.09
N GLY A 107 -6.73 -11.17 -0.79
CA GLY A 107 -5.45 -11.22 -0.07
C GLY A 107 -5.50 -10.42 1.22
N LEU A 108 -4.34 -10.05 1.72
CA LEU A 108 -4.17 -9.18 2.88
C LEU A 108 -3.56 -7.86 2.43
N ASP A 109 -3.72 -6.82 3.22
CA ASP A 109 -2.81 -5.68 3.10
C ASP A 109 -1.48 -5.97 3.83
N LEU A 110 -0.46 -5.18 3.54
CA LEU A 110 0.87 -5.37 4.11
C LEU A 110 0.87 -5.14 5.64
N ARG A 111 -0.03 -4.32 6.19
CA ARG A 111 -0.18 -4.14 7.64
C ARG A 111 -0.59 -5.46 8.28
N ALA A 112 -1.66 -6.08 7.81
CA ALA A 112 -2.14 -7.36 8.30
C ALA A 112 -1.09 -8.48 8.12
N LEU A 113 -0.30 -8.42 7.04
CA LEU A 113 0.81 -9.35 6.84
C LEU A 113 1.90 -9.15 7.88
N LEU A 114 2.32 -7.91 8.15
CA LEU A 114 3.34 -7.58 9.15
C LEU A 114 2.89 -7.90 10.58
N ASP A 115 1.62 -7.63 10.90
CA ASP A 115 1.04 -7.96 12.21
C ASP A 115 1.03 -9.48 12.46
N ARG A 116 0.88 -10.28 11.40
CA ARG A 116 0.85 -11.74 11.48
C ARG A 116 2.25 -12.37 11.49
N GLU A 117 3.14 -11.93 10.61
CA GLU A 117 4.44 -12.57 10.33
C GLU A 117 5.61 -11.89 11.06
N GLY A 118 5.43 -10.63 11.51
CA GLY A 118 6.52 -9.77 11.96
C GLY A 118 7.43 -9.30 10.81
N PRO A 119 8.70 -8.99 11.09
CA PRO A 119 9.66 -8.55 10.08
C PRO A 119 9.84 -9.60 8.97
N LEU A 120 9.75 -9.15 7.71
CA LEU A 120 9.86 -10.07 6.57
C LEU A 120 11.32 -10.37 6.19
N PRO A 121 11.59 -11.49 5.51
CA PRO A 121 12.88 -11.77 4.89
C PRO A 121 13.28 -10.65 3.91
N VAL A 122 14.58 -10.31 3.86
CA VAL A 122 15.09 -9.22 3.01
C VAL A 122 14.66 -9.39 1.54
N ALA A 123 14.76 -10.61 1.01
CA ALA A 123 14.36 -10.89 -0.37
C ALA A 123 12.87 -10.59 -0.62
N THR A 124 11.99 -10.94 0.31
CA THR A 124 10.55 -10.64 0.23
C THR A 124 10.29 -9.13 0.32
N ALA A 125 10.92 -8.45 1.28
CA ALA A 125 10.81 -7.00 1.42
C ALA A 125 11.23 -6.25 0.15
N LEU A 126 12.33 -6.69 -0.49
CA LEU A 126 12.82 -6.12 -1.74
C LEU A 126 11.87 -6.37 -2.93
N ARG A 127 11.25 -7.56 -3.03
CA ARG A 127 10.27 -7.85 -4.10
C ARG A 127 9.03 -7.00 -3.94
N ILE A 128 8.51 -6.86 -2.70
CA ILE A 128 7.37 -5.97 -2.40
C ILE A 128 7.73 -4.52 -2.73
N ALA A 129 8.86 -4.03 -2.22
CA ALA A 129 9.31 -2.66 -2.44
C ALA A 129 9.48 -2.34 -3.94
N ALA A 130 10.01 -3.28 -4.74
CA ALA A 130 10.19 -3.07 -6.17
C ALA A 130 8.86 -2.92 -6.93
N GLN A 131 7.85 -3.70 -6.57
CA GLN A 131 6.52 -3.60 -7.18
C GLN A 131 5.82 -2.29 -6.79
N VAL A 132 5.91 -1.87 -5.51
CA VAL A 132 5.39 -0.59 -5.05
C VAL A 132 6.12 0.58 -5.70
N ALA A 133 7.46 0.54 -5.79
CA ALA A 133 8.26 1.57 -6.44
C ALA A 133 7.88 1.75 -7.91
N SER A 134 7.69 0.63 -8.64
CA SER A 134 7.24 0.66 -10.03
C SER A 134 5.87 1.31 -10.19
N ALA A 135 4.93 1.03 -9.27
CA ALA A 135 3.60 1.65 -9.25
C ALA A 135 3.67 3.16 -8.98
N LEU A 136 4.51 3.57 -8.02
CA LEU A 136 4.66 4.97 -7.65
C LEU A 136 5.30 5.77 -8.78
N ASP A 137 6.41 5.30 -9.36
CA ASP A 137 7.08 6.00 -10.46
C ASP A 137 6.16 6.11 -11.69
N ALA A 138 5.38 5.05 -12.01
CA ALA A 138 4.37 5.13 -13.06
C ALA A 138 3.27 6.18 -12.80
N ALA A 139 2.88 6.38 -11.55
CA ALA A 139 1.93 7.45 -11.20
C ALA A 139 2.58 8.83 -11.27
N HIS A 140 3.84 8.96 -10.85
CA HIS A 140 4.60 10.22 -10.94
C HIS A 140 4.80 10.69 -12.38
N ASP A 141 4.98 9.77 -13.33
CA ASP A 141 5.04 10.07 -14.76
C ASP A 141 3.72 10.69 -15.32
N HIS A 142 2.62 10.54 -14.56
CA HIS A 142 1.32 11.16 -14.87
C HIS A 142 0.99 12.34 -13.94
N ASP A 143 2.01 12.95 -13.30
CA ASP A 143 1.85 14.03 -12.31
C ASP A 143 0.94 13.68 -11.12
N LEU A 144 0.73 12.38 -10.87
CA LEU A 144 -0.09 11.88 -9.76
C LEU A 144 0.81 11.44 -8.60
N VAL A 145 0.81 12.22 -7.52
CA VAL A 145 1.52 11.89 -6.28
C VAL A 145 0.56 11.19 -5.32
N HIS A 146 0.97 10.06 -4.75
CA HIS A 146 0.12 9.20 -3.91
C HIS A 146 -0.21 9.83 -2.54
N ARG A 147 0.78 10.42 -1.84
CA ARG A 147 0.67 11.17 -0.57
C ARG A 147 0.20 10.37 0.65
N ASP A 148 -0.10 9.09 0.52
CA ASP A 148 -0.55 8.20 1.61
C ASP A 148 0.02 6.78 1.45
N VAL A 149 1.30 6.67 1.09
CA VAL A 149 1.99 5.37 1.02
C VAL A 149 2.16 4.84 2.43
N LYS A 150 1.54 3.68 2.71
CA LYS A 150 1.58 3.00 4.01
C LYS A 150 1.24 1.52 3.83
N PRO A 151 1.56 0.64 4.79
CA PRO A 151 1.29 -0.80 4.67
C PRO A 151 -0.18 -1.13 4.39
N GLY A 152 -1.14 -0.40 4.99
CA GLY A 152 -2.58 -0.64 4.76
C GLY A 152 -3.08 -0.31 3.34
N ASN A 153 -2.30 0.45 2.55
CA ASN A 153 -2.61 0.78 1.15
C ASN A 153 -1.84 -0.10 0.15
N ILE A 154 -1.10 -1.11 0.63
CA ILE A 154 -0.34 -2.07 -0.18
C ILE A 154 -1.00 -3.43 -0.03
N LEU A 155 -1.76 -3.85 -1.04
CA LEU A 155 -2.46 -5.13 -1.04
C LEU A 155 -1.54 -6.23 -1.56
N VAL A 156 -1.47 -7.33 -0.82
CA VAL A 156 -0.62 -8.49 -1.10
C VAL A 156 -1.52 -9.64 -1.51
N ALA A 157 -1.56 -9.94 -2.81
CA ALA A 157 -2.22 -11.10 -3.36
C ALA A 157 -1.24 -12.25 -3.58
N ALA A 158 -1.75 -13.47 -3.74
CA ALA A 158 -0.93 -14.58 -4.17
C ALA A 158 -0.36 -14.30 -5.57
N GLY A 159 0.91 -14.57 -5.76
CA GLY A 159 1.59 -14.44 -7.04
C GLY A 159 1.23 -15.56 -8.02
N THR A 160 1.87 -15.52 -9.17
CA THR A 160 1.55 -16.42 -10.28
C THR A 160 2.40 -17.70 -10.26
N ASP A 161 3.57 -17.65 -9.62
CA ASP A 161 4.54 -18.74 -9.63
C ASP A 161 5.49 -18.69 -8.41
N SER A 162 6.44 -19.62 -8.33
CA SER A 162 7.41 -19.72 -7.23
C SER A 162 8.48 -18.62 -7.23
N GLU A 163 8.72 -17.98 -8.37
CA GLU A 163 9.67 -16.86 -8.47
C GLU A 163 9.00 -15.55 -8.08
N HIS A 164 7.67 -15.45 -8.28
CA HIS A 164 6.82 -14.33 -7.94
C HIS A 164 5.71 -14.78 -6.98
N PRO A 165 6.05 -15.16 -5.75
CA PRO A 165 5.08 -15.74 -4.80
C PRO A 165 4.06 -14.73 -4.28
N GLU A 166 4.33 -13.42 -4.41
CA GLU A 166 3.41 -12.33 -4.09
C GLU A 166 3.21 -11.38 -5.27
N HIS A 167 1.97 -10.93 -5.48
CA HIS A 167 1.64 -9.86 -6.41
C HIS A 167 1.09 -8.67 -5.63
N ILE A 168 1.70 -7.49 -5.82
CA ILE A 168 1.37 -6.30 -5.08
C ILE A 168 0.45 -5.40 -5.90
N TYR A 169 -0.57 -4.83 -5.22
CA TYR A 169 -1.37 -3.75 -5.75
C TYR A 169 -1.34 -2.56 -4.80
N LEU A 170 -0.91 -1.41 -5.31
CA LEU A 170 -1.03 -0.13 -4.62
C LEU A 170 -2.44 0.42 -4.83
N THR A 171 -3.10 0.82 -3.74
CA THR A 171 -4.47 1.36 -3.75
C THR A 171 -4.53 2.70 -3.03
N ASP A 172 -5.65 3.40 -3.18
CA ASP A 172 -5.95 4.61 -2.42
C ASP A 172 -4.98 5.77 -2.67
N PHE A 173 -4.65 6.02 -3.95
CA PHE A 173 -3.99 7.27 -4.34
C PHE A 173 -4.69 8.44 -3.65
N GLY A 174 -3.95 9.30 -2.98
CA GLY A 174 -4.38 10.29 -1.98
C GLY A 174 -5.47 11.27 -2.38
N LEU A 175 -6.51 10.76 -3.05
CA LEU A 175 -7.71 11.47 -3.52
C LEU A 175 -8.37 12.36 -2.45
N THR A 176 -7.99 12.15 -1.18
CA THR A 176 -8.60 12.81 -0.03
C THR A 176 -7.64 13.67 0.80
N LYS A 177 -6.31 13.46 0.72
CA LYS A 177 -5.35 14.11 1.66
C LYS A 177 -4.91 15.53 1.30
N LYS A 178 -4.96 15.92 0.02
CA LYS A 178 -4.57 17.30 -0.36
C LYS A 178 -5.47 18.37 0.28
N ALA A 179 -6.69 18.02 0.67
CA ALA A 179 -7.62 18.92 1.35
C ALA A 179 -7.28 19.12 2.85
N LEU A 180 -6.56 18.18 3.47
CA LEU A 180 -6.21 18.22 4.90
C LEU A 180 -4.91 18.98 5.20
N ALA A 181 -3.98 19.05 4.25
CA ALA A 181 -2.73 19.81 4.41
C ALA A 181 -2.95 21.30 4.67
N LEU A 182 -4.14 21.83 4.34
CA LEU A 182 -4.50 23.23 4.57
C LEU A 182 -5.30 23.47 5.86
N THR A 183 -5.84 22.43 6.51
CA THR A 183 -6.68 22.57 7.72
C THR A 183 -6.13 21.85 8.95
N GLY A 184 -5.00 21.16 8.82
CA GLY A 184 -4.09 20.63 9.86
C GLY A 184 -4.70 19.79 11.00
N PHE A 185 -5.78 20.21 11.60
CA PHE A 185 -6.42 19.53 12.72
C PHE A 185 -7.94 19.53 12.52
N THR A 186 -8.59 18.43 12.87
CA THR A 186 -10.03 18.44 13.07
C THR A 186 -10.37 19.31 14.29
N THR A 187 -11.60 19.81 14.39
CA THR A 187 -12.11 20.61 15.51
C THR A 187 -11.91 19.92 16.87
N ASP A 188 -11.69 18.62 16.89
CA ASP A 188 -11.48 17.81 18.11
C ASP A 188 -9.99 17.46 18.36
N GLY A 189 -9.05 18.04 17.60
CA GLY A 189 -7.61 17.85 17.83
C GLY A 189 -7.04 16.50 17.36
N GLU A 190 -7.85 15.62 16.78
CA GLU A 190 -7.40 14.34 16.24
C GLU A 190 -6.95 14.49 14.79
N PHE A 191 -5.76 14.00 14.48
CA PHE A 191 -5.25 13.93 13.10
C PHE A 191 -5.88 12.75 12.37
N VAL A 192 -6.60 13.00 11.27
CA VAL A 192 -7.23 11.94 10.48
C VAL A 192 -6.20 11.35 9.52
N GLY A 193 -5.50 10.31 9.94
CA GLY A 193 -4.55 9.57 9.11
C GLY A 193 -3.39 8.99 9.92
N THR A 194 -2.63 8.12 9.30
CA THR A 194 -1.44 7.53 9.89
C THR A 194 -0.26 8.48 9.70
N LEU A 195 0.29 9.01 10.78
CA LEU A 195 1.41 9.97 10.76
C LEU A 195 2.77 9.30 10.54
N ASP A 196 2.87 8.00 10.83
CA ASP A 196 4.12 7.21 10.86
C ASP A 196 4.92 7.19 9.54
N TYR A 197 4.28 7.61 8.44
CA TYR A 197 4.88 7.56 7.08
C TYR A 197 4.90 8.93 6.40
N MET A 198 4.51 9.99 7.11
CA MET A 198 4.35 11.33 6.53
C MET A 198 5.69 11.97 6.27
N ALA A 199 5.89 12.49 5.05
CA ALA A 199 7.12 13.16 4.68
C ALA A 199 7.23 14.56 5.33
N PRO A 200 8.46 15.05 5.65
CA PRO A 200 8.69 16.35 6.28
C PRO A 200 8.04 17.53 5.53
N GLU A 201 8.06 17.51 4.21
CA GLU A 201 7.45 18.56 3.37
C GLU A 201 5.92 18.54 3.42
N GLN A 202 5.30 17.38 3.61
CA GLN A 202 3.85 17.27 3.82
C GLN A 202 3.45 17.88 5.16
N ILE A 203 4.22 17.60 6.22
CA ILE A 203 4.02 18.14 7.57
C ILE A 203 4.17 19.66 7.55
N SER A 204 5.19 20.18 6.83
CA SER A 204 5.47 21.61 6.74
C SER A 204 4.56 22.37 5.79
N GLY A 205 3.64 21.69 5.07
CA GLY A 205 2.77 22.32 4.07
C GLY A 205 3.51 22.86 2.85
N ARG A 206 4.74 22.39 2.57
CA ARG A 206 5.51 22.76 1.38
C ARG A 206 4.96 22.05 0.14
N PRO A 207 5.29 22.53 -1.07
CA PRO A 207 4.98 21.79 -2.28
C PRO A 207 5.55 20.38 -2.23
N VAL A 208 4.75 19.39 -2.65
CA VAL A 208 5.12 17.98 -2.66
C VAL A 208 5.19 17.46 -4.09
N ASP A 209 6.18 16.63 -4.36
CA ASP A 209 6.35 15.84 -5.58
C ASP A 209 6.52 14.35 -5.23
N GLY A 210 6.89 13.51 -6.20
CA GLY A 210 7.06 12.07 -6.02
C GLY A 210 8.05 11.68 -4.92
N ARG A 211 8.96 12.58 -4.53
CA ARG A 211 9.93 12.33 -3.46
C ARG A 211 9.29 12.25 -2.06
N CYS A 212 8.07 12.76 -1.88
CA CYS A 212 7.34 12.51 -0.63
C CYS A 212 6.87 11.05 -0.53
N ASP A 213 6.44 10.44 -1.65
CA ASP A 213 6.07 9.02 -1.70
C ASP A 213 7.29 8.11 -1.52
N LEU A 214 8.45 8.53 -2.06
CA LEU A 214 9.71 7.83 -1.83
C LEU A 214 10.07 7.79 -0.33
N TYR A 215 9.93 8.90 0.40
CA TYR A 215 10.13 8.95 1.84
C TYR A 215 9.19 7.99 2.57
N SER A 216 7.91 8.03 2.22
CA SER A 216 6.89 7.15 2.81
C SER A 216 7.18 5.67 2.49
N LEU A 217 7.60 5.35 1.24
CA LEU A 217 8.06 4.01 0.87
C LEU A 217 9.28 3.57 1.68
N ALA A 218 10.23 4.48 1.94
CA ALA A 218 11.39 4.17 2.78
C ALA A 218 10.97 3.85 4.22
N CYS A 219 9.98 4.55 4.79
CA CYS A 219 9.39 4.21 6.09
C CYS A 219 8.75 2.82 6.07
N VAL A 220 7.99 2.48 5.02
CA VAL A 220 7.37 1.15 4.85
C VAL A 220 8.43 0.05 4.74
N VAL A 221 9.49 0.28 3.96
CA VAL A 221 10.60 -0.68 3.81
C VAL A 221 11.34 -0.86 5.12
N TYR A 222 11.62 0.24 5.84
CA TYR A 222 12.22 0.17 7.16
C TYR A 222 11.38 -0.70 8.10
N GLU A 223 10.07 -0.45 8.19
CA GLU A 223 9.17 -1.23 9.02
C GLU A 223 9.09 -2.70 8.60
N THR A 224 8.97 -2.97 7.31
CA THR A 224 8.95 -4.34 6.77
C THR A 224 10.19 -5.14 7.17
N LEU A 225 11.33 -4.48 7.29
CA LEU A 225 12.60 -5.08 7.70
C LEU A 225 12.80 -5.11 9.21
N ALA A 226 12.37 -4.09 9.94
CA ALA A 226 12.63 -3.88 11.36
C ALA A 226 11.49 -4.36 12.28
N GLY A 227 10.27 -4.56 11.74
CA GLY A 227 9.07 -4.89 12.51
C GLY A 227 8.34 -3.69 13.11
N GLY A 228 8.78 -2.47 12.82
CA GLY A 228 8.10 -1.24 13.22
C GLY A 228 8.63 -0.04 12.43
N PRO A 229 7.85 1.05 12.34
CA PRO A 229 8.24 2.25 11.60
C PRO A 229 9.49 2.91 12.20
N PRO A 230 10.21 3.77 11.43
CA PRO A 230 11.45 4.38 11.90
C PRO A 230 11.25 5.26 13.13
N PHE A 231 10.13 5.96 13.20
CA PHE A 231 9.79 6.82 14.33
C PHE A 231 8.54 6.29 15.04
N GLN A 232 8.61 6.17 16.35
CA GLN A 232 7.51 5.75 17.22
C GLN A 232 7.49 6.71 18.41
N ARG A 233 6.37 7.41 18.61
CA ARG A 233 6.17 8.35 19.72
C ARG A 233 4.73 8.18 20.22
N GLU A 234 4.50 8.41 21.50
CA GLU A 234 3.16 8.33 22.10
C GLU A 234 2.27 9.50 21.67
N GLU A 235 2.87 10.68 21.48
CA GLU A 235 2.17 11.90 21.10
C GLU A 235 2.37 12.22 19.61
N ASP A 236 1.29 12.56 18.92
CA ASP A 236 1.31 12.94 17.50
C ASP A 236 2.28 14.09 17.21
N ALA A 237 2.31 15.11 18.07
CA ALA A 237 3.22 16.25 17.92
C ALA A 237 4.69 15.82 17.99
N ALA A 238 5.05 14.91 18.89
CA ALA A 238 6.39 14.37 19.02
C ALA A 238 6.76 13.49 17.81
N LEU A 239 5.80 12.74 17.26
CA LEU A 239 5.98 11.96 16.04
C LEU A 239 6.23 12.85 14.82
N LEU A 240 5.42 13.90 14.64
CA LEU A 240 5.60 14.89 13.59
C LEU A 240 6.96 15.61 13.70
N TRP A 241 7.39 15.94 14.92
CA TRP A 241 8.70 16.50 15.17
C TRP A 241 9.82 15.54 14.75
N ALA A 242 9.71 14.25 15.09
CA ALA A 242 10.70 13.25 14.73
C ALA A 242 10.82 13.09 13.20
N HIS A 243 9.70 13.09 12.48
CA HIS A 243 9.73 13.09 11.01
C HIS A 243 10.43 14.33 10.44
N GLN A 244 10.31 15.50 11.07
CA GLN A 244 10.92 16.73 10.56
C GLN A 244 12.40 16.88 10.93
N TYR A 245 12.81 16.42 12.13
CA TYR A 245 14.10 16.82 12.70
C TYR A 245 14.98 15.67 13.20
N ASP A 246 14.39 14.57 13.72
CA ASP A 246 15.20 13.48 14.28
C ASP A 246 15.84 12.66 13.15
N PRO A 247 17.11 12.26 13.28
CA PRO A 247 17.71 11.29 12.37
C PRO A 247 16.96 9.94 12.48
N PRO A 248 16.78 9.20 11.37
CA PRO A 248 16.21 7.87 11.45
C PRO A 248 17.15 6.95 12.22
N PRO A 249 16.61 6.09 13.13
CA PRO A 249 17.43 5.09 13.80
C PRO A 249 18.10 4.16 12.78
N PRO A 250 19.39 3.82 12.95
CA PRO A 250 20.06 2.91 12.03
C PRO A 250 19.35 1.55 11.99
N LEU A 251 19.06 1.05 10.79
CA LEU A 251 18.38 -0.25 10.64
C LEU A 251 19.16 -1.39 11.29
N THR A 252 20.49 -1.30 11.34
CA THR A 252 21.37 -2.29 11.98
C THR A 252 21.10 -2.48 13.48
N GLU A 253 20.54 -1.48 14.16
CA GLU A 253 20.15 -1.59 15.57
C GLU A 253 18.87 -2.43 15.77
N ARG A 254 17.95 -2.34 14.80
CA ARG A 254 16.66 -3.06 14.84
C ARG A 254 16.73 -4.43 14.19
N ARG A 255 17.62 -4.60 13.20
CA ARG A 255 17.85 -5.86 12.47
C ARG A 255 19.33 -6.21 12.43
N PRO A 256 19.86 -6.83 13.48
CA PRO A 256 21.24 -7.33 13.48
C PRO A 256 21.47 -8.28 12.30
N GLY A 257 22.59 -8.13 11.60
CA GLY A 257 22.95 -8.97 10.44
C GLY A 257 22.53 -8.41 9.09
N ILE A 258 21.80 -7.28 9.03
CA ILE A 258 21.65 -6.56 7.75
C ILE A 258 22.96 -5.84 7.39
N ALA A 259 23.28 -5.77 6.11
CA ALA A 259 24.47 -5.06 5.65
C ALA A 259 24.43 -3.58 6.05
N PRO A 260 25.49 -2.98 6.62
CA PRO A 260 25.54 -1.56 6.96
C PRO A 260 25.18 -0.65 5.76
N ALA A 261 25.65 -1.00 4.57
CA ALA A 261 25.31 -0.27 3.35
C ALA A 261 23.79 -0.17 3.09
N ALA A 262 22.99 -1.14 3.51
CA ALA A 262 21.53 -1.07 3.40
C ALA A 262 20.94 -0.04 4.38
N ALA A 263 21.52 0.11 5.57
CA ALA A 263 21.14 1.15 6.51
C ALA A 263 21.47 2.55 5.97
N ASP A 264 22.63 2.72 5.31
CA ASP A 264 23.01 3.99 4.68
C ASP A 264 22.03 4.37 3.55
N VAL A 265 21.63 3.40 2.73
CA VAL A 265 20.64 3.60 1.67
C VAL A 265 19.30 4.08 2.23
N LEU A 266 18.81 3.45 3.31
CA LEU A 266 17.57 3.87 3.99
C LEU A 266 17.71 5.23 4.63
N THR A 267 18.85 5.53 5.26
CA THR A 267 19.13 6.85 5.84
C THR A 267 19.07 7.94 4.78
N LYS A 268 19.66 7.72 3.59
CA LYS A 268 19.55 8.64 2.45
C LYS A 268 18.10 8.80 1.99
N ALA A 269 17.33 7.72 1.83
CA ALA A 269 15.94 7.79 1.40
C ALA A 269 15.04 8.52 2.42
N LEU A 270 15.39 8.48 3.72
CA LEU A 270 14.73 9.17 4.83
C LEU A 270 15.31 10.57 5.12
N SER A 271 16.11 11.13 4.21
CA SER A 271 16.62 12.51 4.33
C SER A 271 15.47 13.51 4.46
N LYS A 272 15.66 14.51 5.34
CA LYS A 272 14.62 15.51 5.64
C LYS A 272 14.39 16.46 4.47
N VAL A 273 15.45 16.74 3.72
CA VAL A 273 15.44 17.56 2.52
C VAL A 273 15.17 16.64 1.31
N PRO A 274 14.11 16.89 0.53
CA PRO A 274 13.76 16.02 -0.61
C PRO A 274 14.88 15.88 -1.64
N GLU A 275 15.68 16.94 -1.84
CA GLU A 275 16.80 16.99 -2.78
C GLU A 275 17.95 16.04 -2.43
N ASP A 276 18.07 15.66 -1.15
CA ASP A 276 19.12 14.74 -0.66
C ASP A 276 18.71 13.27 -0.83
N ARG A 277 17.46 13.00 -1.19
CA ARG A 277 16.93 11.65 -1.43
C ARG A 277 17.37 11.10 -2.81
N TYR A 278 16.81 10.00 -3.22
CA TYR A 278 16.93 9.45 -4.58
C TYR A 278 16.00 10.19 -5.55
N GLY A 279 16.32 10.13 -6.84
CA GLY A 279 15.53 10.77 -7.89
C GLY A 279 14.20 10.08 -8.17
N SER A 280 14.11 8.75 -7.93
CA SER A 280 12.89 7.97 -8.09
C SER A 280 12.79 6.84 -7.05
N CYS A 281 11.60 6.25 -6.92
CA CYS A 281 11.37 5.10 -6.04
C CYS A 281 12.13 3.87 -6.52
N LEU A 282 12.21 3.65 -7.82
CA LEU A 282 12.98 2.54 -8.42
C LEU A 282 14.48 2.70 -8.20
N GLU A 283 15.03 3.92 -8.29
CA GLU A 283 16.43 4.20 -7.97
C GLU A 283 16.76 3.83 -6.52
N PHE A 284 15.91 4.23 -5.58
CA PHE A 284 16.03 3.86 -4.16
C PHE A 284 16.07 2.34 -3.97
N VAL A 285 15.10 1.62 -4.55
CA VAL A 285 15.02 0.16 -4.40
C VAL A 285 16.16 -0.55 -5.08
N ALA A 286 16.65 -0.06 -6.23
CA ALA A 286 17.83 -0.58 -6.90
C ALA A 286 19.08 -0.44 -6.03
N ALA A 287 19.29 0.73 -5.41
CA ALA A 287 20.38 0.96 -4.47
C ALA A 287 20.30 0.00 -3.27
N LEU A 288 19.09 -0.20 -2.71
CA LEU A 288 18.88 -1.10 -1.58
C LEU A 288 19.17 -2.56 -1.96
N ARG A 289 18.79 -3.00 -3.17
CA ARG A 289 19.08 -4.33 -3.68
C ARG A 289 20.58 -4.59 -3.79
N ILE A 290 21.33 -3.63 -4.31
CA ILE A 290 22.80 -3.71 -4.40
C ILE A 290 23.41 -3.80 -3.00
N ALA A 291 22.98 -2.94 -2.09
CA ALA A 291 23.49 -2.85 -0.70
C ALA A 291 23.23 -4.10 0.13
N THR A 292 22.16 -4.85 -0.19
CA THR A 292 21.82 -6.12 0.48
C THR A 292 22.48 -7.37 -0.16
N GLY A 293 23.35 -7.20 -1.16
CA GLY A 293 24.01 -8.32 -1.85
C GLY A 293 23.16 -8.98 -2.94
N GLY A 294 21.99 -8.40 -3.28
CA GLY A 294 21.11 -8.84 -4.37
C GLY A 294 21.52 -8.33 -5.75
N GLY A 295 22.77 -7.88 -5.94
CA GLY A 295 23.33 -7.55 -7.26
C GLY A 295 23.58 -8.83 -8.04
N THR A 296 22.97 -8.92 -9.23
CA THR A 296 23.16 -9.88 -10.30
C THR A 296 24.36 -10.79 -10.11
N GLY A 297 24.11 -12.09 -9.99
CA GLY A 297 25.16 -13.08 -10.23
C GLY A 297 25.77 -12.81 -11.59
N ALA A 298 26.84 -12.03 -11.63
CA ALA A 298 27.76 -12.03 -12.74
C ALA A 298 28.14 -13.46 -12.93
N HIS A 299 27.93 -13.98 -14.12
CA HIS A 299 28.42 -15.26 -14.60
C HIS A 299 29.79 -15.58 -13.98
N ALA A 300 29.78 -16.34 -12.88
CA ALA A 300 30.95 -17.16 -12.59
C ALA A 300 31.01 -18.19 -13.71
N GLY A 301 32.03 -18.10 -14.52
CA GLY A 301 32.31 -19.08 -15.57
C GLY A 301 32.29 -20.48 -14.96
N PRO A 302 31.95 -21.50 -15.72
CA PRO A 302 31.85 -22.86 -15.24
C PRO A 302 33.19 -23.26 -14.57
N PRO A 303 33.13 -23.91 -13.39
CA PRO A 303 34.34 -24.45 -12.77
C PRO A 303 34.99 -25.49 -13.70
N PRO A 304 36.34 -25.68 -13.66
CA PRO A 304 37.00 -26.67 -14.46
C PRO A 304 36.40 -28.04 -14.18
N ARG A 305 36.12 -28.78 -15.27
CA ARG A 305 35.64 -30.17 -15.18
C ARG A 305 36.72 -31.04 -14.55
N GLU A 306 36.52 -31.51 -13.34
CA GLU A 306 37.16 -32.72 -12.84
C GLU A 306 36.35 -33.93 -13.31
N ASP A 307 36.91 -34.68 -14.26
CA ASP A 307 36.46 -36.00 -14.65
C ASP A 307 36.71 -36.97 -13.49
N SER A 308 35.63 -37.43 -12.84
CA SER A 308 35.52 -38.80 -12.29
C SER A 308 34.26 -38.97 -11.49
N ARG A 309 33.27 -39.60 -12.10
CA ARG A 309 32.10 -40.12 -11.37
C ARG A 309 31.84 -41.57 -11.80
N PRO A 310 31.80 -42.52 -10.86
CA PRO A 310 31.35 -43.88 -11.17
C PRO A 310 29.82 -43.92 -11.36
N PRO A 311 29.26 -44.90 -12.12
CA PRO A 311 27.84 -44.96 -12.44
C PRO A 311 27.01 -45.58 -11.31
N GLY A 312 25.84 -44.97 -11.09
CA GLY A 312 24.70 -45.70 -10.53
C GLY A 312 24.29 -45.38 -9.09
N VAL A 313 23.43 -44.35 -8.88
CA VAL A 313 22.40 -44.36 -7.85
C VAL A 313 21.17 -43.65 -8.40
N PRO A 314 19.93 -44.17 -8.28
CA PRO A 314 18.72 -43.51 -8.75
C PRO A 314 18.41 -42.26 -7.90
N GLY A 315 18.00 -41.18 -8.53
CA GLY A 315 17.72 -39.91 -7.88
C GLY A 315 16.43 -39.96 -7.06
N ASP A 316 16.54 -39.60 -5.79
CA ASP A 316 15.39 -39.25 -4.96
C ASP A 316 14.77 -37.97 -5.49
N SER A 317 13.49 -38.08 -5.84
CA SER A 317 12.63 -36.93 -6.22
C SER A 317 12.40 -36.06 -4.98
N VAL A 318 12.96 -34.85 -4.98
CA VAL A 318 12.64 -33.82 -3.99
C VAL A 318 11.15 -33.49 -4.14
N PRO A 319 10.32 -33.64 -3.09
CA PRO A 319 8.92 -33.26 -3.15
C PRO A 319 8.79 -31.74 -3.38
N PRO A 320 7.77 -31.26 -4.11
CA PRO A 320 7.51 -29.84 -4.31
C PRO A 320 7.35 -29.14 -2.96
N ARG A 321 8.05 -28.03 -2.75
CA ARG A 321 7.90 -27.21 -1.56
C ARG A 321 6.47 -26.72 -1.48
N GLU A 322 5.81 -26.96 -0.35
CA GLU A 322 4.48 -26.42 -0.08
C GLU A 322 4.50 -24.87 -0.18
N PRO A 323 3.45 -24.27 -0.78
CA PRO A 323 3.33 -22.81 -0.81
C PRO A 323 3.30 -22.24 0.63
N PRO A 324 3.85 -21.04 0.84
CA PRO A 324 3.84 -20.40 2.16
C PRO A 324 2.41 -20.28 2.70
N VAL A 325 2.25 -20.39 4.01
CA VAL A 325 0.94 -20.51 4.71
C VAL A 325 -0.02 -19.38 4.34
N TRP A 326 0.49 -18.19 4.03
CA TRP A 326 -0.30 -17.03 3.63
C TRP A 326 -0.89 -17.13 2.21
N ALA A 327 -0.37 -17.99 1.34
CA ALA A 327 -0.88 -18.22 -0.01
C ALA A 327 -2.02 -19.25 -0.06
N ARG A 328 -2.35 -19.89 1.07
CA ARG A 328 -3.46 -20.84 1.15
C ARG A 328 -4.77 -20.06 1.24
N PRO A 329 -5.82 -20.40 0.46
CA PRO A 329 -7.13 -19.76 0.59
C PRO A 329 -7.69 -20.02 1.99
N VAL A 330 -7.93 -18.96 2.76
CA VAL A 330 -8.63 -19.05 4.04
C VAL A 330 -10.12 -19.20 3.71
N PHE A 331 -10.62 -20.42 3.78
CA PHE A 331 -12.05 -20.66 3.83
C PHE A 331 -12.54 -20.21 5.21
N TYR A 332 -13.19 -19.05 5.29
CA TYR A 332 -14.01 -18.73 6.44
C TYR A 332 -15.20 -19.67 6.45
N GLY A 333 -15.08 -20.75 7.23
CA GLY A 333 -16.20 -21.61 7.54
C GLY A 333 -17.26 -20.79 8.27
N LEU A 334 -18.46 -20.75 7.71
CA LEU A 334 -19.63 -20.30 8.43
C LEU A 334 -19.80 -21.20 9.66
N PRO A 335 -20.02 -20.67 10.88
CA PRO A 335 -20.45 -21.50 11.99
C PRO A 335 -21.82 -22.05 11.63
N GLY A 336 -21.92 -23.37 11.54
CA GLY A 336 -23.18 -24.06 11.38
C GLY A 336 -24.07 -23.77 12.58
N GLY A 337 -25.23 -23.19 12.33
CA GLY A 337 -26.32 -23.19 13.26
C GLY A 337 -27.12 -24.51 13.13
N PRO A 338 -27.81 -24.99 14.21
CA PRO A 338 -28.69 -26.13 14.18
C PRO A 338 -29.90 -25.87 13.31
#